data_be1c657ac03128697a4517221e10fde3
#
_entry.id   be1c657ac03128697a4517221e10fde3
#
_cell.length_a   1.000
_cell.length_b   1.000
_cell.length_c   1.000
_cell.angle_alpha   90.00
_cell.angle_beta   90.00
_cell.angle_gamma   90.00
#
_symmetry.space_group_name_H-M   'P 1'
#
loop_
_entity.id
_entity.type
_entity.pdbx_description
1 polymer ?
#
loop_
_entity_poly.entity_id
_entity_poly.type
_entity_poly.pdbx_seq_one_letter_code
_entity_poly.pdbx_strand_id
1 'polypeptide(L)'
;MGSSKLLNIILITIVFFFSNCHPEDVCHDKMVLEGWIDAGKHPIVMLHTSYSLNQPTDDTTQLLDVLAEHMVLFGKVTIFDGEDSVALTGRVDTNYLPPYIYTTTKMIGEVGRTYTVHAKYKEFSVTSQTEIPSIATFDSIRVTEQNSKMNLSGYANHLEIGSPYILMARKTNQRQYKICPMGAFRATAPNMAITINNPL
;
A
#
# COMPACT_ATOMS: atom_id res chain seq x y z
N MET A 1 -30.17 33.44 -52.97
CA MET A 1 -28.98 32.56 -53.16
C MET A 1 -27.91 32.70 -52.08
N GLY A 2 -28.09 33.49 -51.03
CA GLY A 2 -27.10 33.67 -49.94
C GLY A 2 -27.27 32.75 -48.74
N SER A 3 -28.49 32.36 -48.38
CA SER A 3 -28.82 31.64 -47.14
C SER A 3 -28.27 30.22 -47.10
N SER A 4 -28.29 29.47 -48.19
CA SER A 4 -27.81 28.09 -48.23
C SER A 4 -26.28 27.99 -48.15
N LYS A 5 -25.56 29.00 -48.66
CA LYS A 5 -24.08 29.03 -48.53
C LYS A 5 -23.65 29.36 -47.09
N LEU A 6 -24.39 30.22 -46.42
CA LEU A 6 -24.13 30.54 -45.01
C LEU A 6 -24.39 29.32 -44.09
N LEU A 7 -25.45 28.59 -44.37
CA LEU A 7 -25.79 27.35 -43.62
C LEU A 7 -24.72 26.26 -43.78
N ASN A 8 -24.19 26.10 -45.00
CA ASN A 8 -23.12 25.11 -45.24
C ASN A 8 -21.81 25.52 -44.56
N ILE A 9 -21.46 26.81 -44.53
CA ILE A 9 -20.27 27.25 -43.81
C ILE A 9 -20.39 27.02 -42.32
N ILE A 10 -21.55 27.28 -41.72
CA ILE A 10 -21.82 27.04 -40.30
C ILE A 10 -21.74 25.54 -40.00
N LEU A 11 -22.29 24.67 -40.85
CA LEU A 11 -22.24 23.24 -40.70
C LEU A 11 -20.81 22.69 -40.74
N ILE A 12 -19.98 23.17 -41.67
CA ILE A 12 -18.56 22.79 -41.79
C ILE A 12 -17.76 23.24 -40.53
N THR A 13 -18.04 24.45 -40.03
CA THR A 13 -17.36 24.99 -38.86
C THR A 13 -17.69 24.12 -37.59
N ILE A 14 -18.96 23.72 -37.46
CA ILE A 14 -19.39 22.85 -36.35
C ILE A 14 -18.69 21.46 -36.39
N VAL A 15 -18.52 20.87 -37.59
CA VAL A 15 -17.83 19.62 -37.77
C VAL A 15 -16.35 19.71 -37.32
N PHE A 16 -15.69 20.85 -37.57
CA PHE A 16 -14.31 21.05 -37.12
C PHE A 16 -14.16 21.19 -35.61
N PHE A 17 -15.19 21.68 -34.90
CA PHE A 17 -15.15 21.79 -33.44
C PHE A 17 -15.32 20.43 -32.71
N PHE A 18 -15.91 19.42 -33.36
CA PHE A 18 -16.08 18.10 -32.79
C PHE A 18 -14.91 17.13 -33.08
N SER A 19 -13.92 17.54 -33.88
CA SER A 19 -12.77 16.71 -34.25
C SER A 19 -11.62 16.73 -33.19
N ASN A 20 -11.79 17.48 -32.10
CA ASN A 20 -10.83 17.49 -30.97
C ASN A 20 -11.12 16.40 -29.92
N CYS A 21 -11.57 15.24 -30.35
CA CYS A 21 -11.41 14.06 -29.51
C CYS A 21 -9.93 13.70 -29.54
N HIS A 22 -9.16 14.10 -28.52
CA HIS A 22 -7.82 13.61 -28.34
C HIS A 22 -7.93 12.12 -28.01
N PRO A 23 -7.42 11.27 -28.89
CA PRO A 23 -7.27 9.87 -28.52
C PRO A 23 -6.07 9.75 -27.59
N GLU A 24 -6.30 9.05 -26.52
CA GLU A 24 -5.30 8.35 -25.73
C GLU A 24 -4.24 9.24 -25.08
N ASP A 25 -4.46 9.52 -23.82
CA ASP A 25 -3.36 9.46 -22.86
C ASP A 25 -2.69 8.09 -23.05
N VAL A 26 -1.62 8.07 -23.83
CA VAL A 26 -0.69 6.96 -23.87
C VAL A 26 -0.26 6.79 -22.42
N CYS A 27 -0.75 5.75 -21.79
CA CYS A 27 -0.39 5.41 -20.42
C CYS A 27 1.12 5.11 -20.45
N HIS A 28 1.94 6.14 -20.22
CA HIS A 28 3.37 5.95 -20.11
C HIS A 28 3.60 4.99 -18.96
N ASP A 29 4.28 3.91 -19.23
CA ASP A 29 4.70 2.97 -18.20
C ASP A 29 5.33 3.76 -17.06
N LYS A 30 4.78 3.60 -15.86
CA LYS A 30 5.32 4.22 -14.64
C LYS A 30 5.91 3.12 -13.81
N MET A 31 7.05 3.39 -13.17
CA MET A 31 7.57 2.50 -12.16
C MET A 31 6.84 2.72 -10.84
N VAL A 32 6.33 1.64 -10.28
CA VAL A 32 5.65 1.60 -8.99
C VAL A 32 6.57 0.90 -7.98
N LEU A 33 6.73 1.52 -6.83
CA LEU A 33 7.47 1.00 -5.70
C LEU A 33 6.50 0.75 -4.55
N GLU A 34 6.41 -0.49 -4.11
CA GLU A 34 5.74 -0.89 -2.89
C GLU A 34 6.77 -1.41 -1.91
N GLY A 35 6.66 -1.05 -0.64
CA GLY A 35 7.61 -1.53 0.34
C GLY A 35 7.16 -1.28 1.76
N TRP A 36 7.69 -2.08 2.66
CA TRP A 36 7.50 -1.93 4.10
C TRP A 36 8.71 -2.43 4.86
N ILE A 37 8.85 -1.94 6.05
CA ILE A 37 9.83 -2.37 7.03
C ILE A 37 9.17 -2.36 8.41
N ASP A 38 9.18 -3.50 9.09
CA ASP A 38 8.67 -3.63 10.45
C ASP A 38 9.80 -3.57 11.46
N ALA A 39 9.49 -3.16 12.69
CA ALA A 39 10.44 -3.22 13.78
C ALA A 39 10.97 -4.65 14.00
N GLY A 40 12.28 -4.81 14.03
CA GLY A 40 12.96 -6.10 14.20
C GLY A 40 12.96 -6.99 12.95
N LYS A 41 12.49 -6.49 11.78
CA LYS A 41 12.49 -7.25 10.53
C LYS A 41 13.31 -6.58 9.44
N HIS A 42 13.61 -7.35 8.41
CA HIS A 42 14.28 -6.86 7.21
C HIS A 42 13.32 -6.13 6.28
N PRO A 43 13.80 -5.13 5.51
CA PRO A 43 12.99 -4.41 4.54
C PRO A 43 12.54 -5.34 3.41
N ILE A 44 11.34 -5.11 2.93
CA ILE A 44 10.77 -5.76 1.75
C ILE A 44 10.34 -4.66 0.78
N VAL A 45 10.81 -4.76 -0.46
CA VAL A 45 10.45 -3.84 -1.54
C VAL A 45 10.07 -4.64 -2.78
N MET A 46 8.99 -4.26 -3.42
CA MET A 46 8.56 -4.76 -4.71
C MET A 46 8.59 -3.64 -5.73
N LEU A 47 8.99 -3.96 -6.94
CA LEU A 47 9.00 -3.04 -8.07
C LEU A 47 8.24 -3.65 -9.24
N HIS A 48 7.36 -2.86 -9.82
CA HIS A 48 6.67 -3.23 -11.04
C HIS A 48 6.42 -1.99 -11.92
N THR A 49 6.11 -2.21 -13.18
CA THR A 49 5.60 -1.16 -14.06
C THR A 49 4.08 -1.08 -13.93
N SER A 50 3.50 0.09 -14.17
CA SER A 50 2.05 0.25 -14.21
C SER A 50 1.45 -0.58 -15.35
N TYR A 51 0.27 -1.13 -15.13
CA TYR A 51 -0.50 -1.86 -16.13
C TYR A 51 -1.93 -1.33 -16.22
N SER A 52 -2.56 -1.51 -17.39
CA SER A 52 -3.93 -1.08 -17.60
C SER A 52 -4.91 -2.15 -17.10
N LEU A 53 -5.86 -1.75 -16.27
CA LEU A 53 -6.96 -2.63 -15.80
C LEU A 53 -8.07 -2.82 -16.85
N ASN A 54 -7.94 -2.22 -18.04
CA ASN A 54 -8.97 -2.28 -19.08
C ASN A 54 -9.00 -3.62 -19.85
N GLN A 55 -8.10 -4.55 -19.55
CA GLN A 55 -8.17 -5.89 -20.09
C GLN A 55 -9.07 -6.74 -19.18
N PRO A 56 -10.19 -7.28 -19.68
CA PRO A 56 -11.02 -8.20 -18.91
C PRO A 56 -10.21 -9.48 -18.65
N THR A 57 -9.75 -9.65 -17.44
CA THR A 57 -9.11 -10.89 -16.99
C THR A 57 -10.16 -11.73 -16.29
N ASP A 58 -10.76 -12.66 -17.01
CA ASP A 58 -11.77 -13.57 -16.48
C ASP A 58 -11.17 -14.75 -15.67
N ASP A 59 -9.83 -14.87 -15.66
CA ASP A 59 -9.13 -15.98 -15.00
C ASP A 59 -7.96 -15.47 -14.14
N THR A 60 -7.83 -16.06 -12.95
CA THR A 60 -6.72 -15.79 -12.01
C THR A 60 -5.35 -16.10 -12.64
N THR A 61 -5.27 -17.07 -13.57
CA THR A 61 -4.06 -17.43 -14.28
C THR A 61 -3.57 -16.28 -15.15
N GLN A 62 -4.48 -15.62 -15.86
CA GLN A 62 -4.16 -14.47 -16.71
C GLN A 62 -3.67 -13.28 -15.87
N LEU A 63 -4.24 -13.07 -14.67
CA LEU A 63 -3.78 -12.03 -13.76
C LEU A 63 -2.34 -12.26 -13.29
N LEU A 64 -1.98 -13.50 -12.98
CA LEU A 64 -0.61 -13.85 -12.58
C LEU A 64 0.40 -13.64 -13.72
N ASP A 65 0.03 -13.97 -14.95
CA ASP A 65 0.85 -13.75 -16.12
C ASP A 65 1.08 -12.24 -16.38
N VAL A 66 0.02 -11.44 -16.29
CA VAL A 66 0.12 -9.97 -16.40
C VAL A 66 1.02 -9.40 -15.32
N LEU A 67 0.86 -9.82 -14.07
CA LEU A 67 1.71 -9.38 -12.98
C LEU A 67 3.17 -9.79 -13.20
N ALA A 68 3.43 -10.98 -13.75
CA ALA A 68 4.77 -11.45 -14.04
C ALA A 68 5.47 -10.61 -15.12
N GLU A 69 4.75 -10.20 -16.16
CA GLU A 69 5.28 -9.35 -17.24
C GLU A 69 5.68 -7.95 -16.75
N HIS A 70 4.98 -7.45 -15.74
CA HIS A 70 5.23 -6.12 -15.19
C HIS A 70 6.22 -6.09 -14.03
N MET A 71 6.73 -7.25 -13.57
CA MET A 71 7.75 -7.30 -12.52
C MET A 71 9.10 -6.72 -13.00
N VAL A 72 9.69 -5.89 -12.17
CA VAL A 72 11.05 -5.38 -12.37
C VAL A 72 12.04 -6.31 -11.65
N LEU A 73 12.73 -7.18 -12.39
CA LEU A 73 13.63 -8.20 -11.84
C LEU A 73 15.05 -7.69 -11.59
N PHE A 74 15.49 -6.64 -12.29
CA PHE A 74 16.88 -6.16 -12.28
C PHE A 74 16.98 -4.66 -11.95
N GLY A 75 16.14 -4.19 -11.05
CA GLY A 75 16.22 -2.83 -10.54
C GLY A 75 17.40 -2.65 -9.57
N LYS A 76 18.02 -1.50 -9.60
CA LYS A 76 18.96 -1.08 -8.54
C LYS A 76 18.15 -0.46 -7.41
N VAL A 77 18.08 -1.15 -6.28
CA VAL A 77 17.33 -0.69 -5.10
C VAL A 77 18.28 -0.48 -3.95
N THR A 78 18.20 0.69 -3.31
CA THR A 78 18.96 1.01 -2.12
C THR A 78 18.03 1.53 -1.03
N ILE A 79 18.32 1.23 0.22
CA ILE A 79 17.63 1.76 1.39
C ILE A 79 18.63 2.52 2.25
N PHE A 80 18.20 3.66 2.77
CA PHE A 80 18.97 4.54 3.66
C PHE A 80 18.17 4.74 4.95
N ASP A 81 18.83 4.61 6.10
CA ASP A 81 18.18 4.69 7.42
C ASP A 81 18.50 5.97 8.20
N GLY A 82 19.09 6.96 7.52
CA GLY A 82 19.58 8.21 8.12
C GLY A 82 21.09 8.20 8.39
N GLU A 83 21.70 7.02 8.47
CA GLU A 83 23.15 6.84 8.73
C GLU A 83 23.80 6.04 7.61
N ASP A 84 23.26 4.84 7.33
CA ASP A 84 23.83 3.88 6.39
C ASP A 84 22.93 3.70 5.14
N SER A 85 23.60 3.46 4.00
CA SER A 85 22.93 3.09 2.75
C SER A 85 23.27 1.66 2.36
N VAL A 86 22.26 0.83 2.17
CA VAL A 86 22.41 -0.59 1.84
C VAL A 86 21.69 -0.93 0.54
N ALA A 87 22.36 -1.66 -0.36
CA ALA A 87 21.73 -2.22 -1.55
C ALA A 87 20.87 -3.43 -1.19
N LEU A 88 19.66 -3.47 -1.76
CA LEU A 88 18.76 -4.61 -1.67
C LEU A 88 19.04 -5.58 -2.82
N THR A 89 18.91 -6.87 -2.53
CA THR A 89 19.07 -7.95 -3.53
C THR A 89 17.70 -8.50 -3.89
N GLY A 90 17.46 -8.63 -5.20
CA GLY A 90 16.23 -9.24 -5.72
C GLY A 90 16.24 -10.76 -5.55
N ARG A 91 15.12 -11.33 -5.18
CA ARG A 91 14.90 -12.77 -5.07
C ARG A 91 13.45 -13.15 -5.30
N VAL A 92 13.22 -14.38 -5.71
CA VAL A 92 11.88 -14.98 -5.76
C VAL A 92 11.45 -15.34 -4.34
N ASP A 93 10.20 -14.95 -3.99
CA ASP A 93 9.57 -15.33 -2.73
C ASP A 93 8.06 -15.47 -2.95
N THR A 94 7.58 -16.70 -2.92
CA THR A 94 6.18 -17.05 -3.20
C THR A 94 5.18 -16.68 -2.10
N ASN A 95 5.66 -16.12 -0.99
CA ASN A 95 4.77 -15.55 0.04
C ASN A 95 4.22 -14.18 -0.35
N TYR A 96 4.71 -13.60 -1.43
CA TYR A 96 4.32 -12.28 -1.94
C TYR A 96 3.68 -12.39 -3.32
N LEU A 97 2.91 -11.38 -3.68
CA LEU A 97 2.31 -11.24 -5.00
C LEU A 97 2.54 -9.81 -5.51
N PRO A 98 3.28 -9.62 -6.61
CA PRO A 98 4.01 -10.62 -7.39
C PRO A 98 5.15 -11.30 -6.59
N PRO A 99 5.57 -12.53 -6.97
CA PRO A 99 6.48 -13.35 -6.19
C PRO A 99 7.96 -12.98 -6.38
N TYR A 100 8.28 -11.70 -6.38
CA TYR A 100 9.63 -11.18 -6.49
C TYR A 100 9.82 -9.96 -5.61
N ILE A 101 10.78 -10.03 -4.71
CA ILE A 101 11.06 -8.99 -3.73
C ILE A 101 12.53 -8.58 -3.75
N TYR A 102 12.79 -7.35 -3.36
CA TYR A 102 14.14 -6.85 -3.01
C TYR A 102 14.24 -6.75 -1.50
N THR A 103 15.29 -7.31 -0.93
CA THR A 103 15.51 -7.33 0.52
C THR A 103 17.00 -7.36 0.84
N THR A 104 17.35 -7.19 2.12
CA THR A 104 18.71 -7.33 2.62
C THR A 104 18.68 -7.85 4.05
N THR A 105 19.71 -8.59 4.44
CA THR A 105 19.93 -9.03 5.83
C THR A 105 20.81 -8.04 6.61
N LYS A 106 21.33 -7.00 5.96
CA LYS A 106 22.27 -6.03 6.55
C LYS A 106 21.57 -4.89 7.27
N MET A 107 20.24 -4.78 7.16
CA MET A 107 19.45 -3.73 7.79
C MET A 107 18.22 -4.35 8.45
N ILE A 108 17.93 -3.90 9.64
CA ILE A 108 16.77 -4.30 10.45
C ILE A 108 16.03 -3.03 10.85
N GLY A 109 14.70 -3.08 10.78
CA GLY A 109 13.85 -1.95 11.15
C GLY A 109 13.93 -1.62 12.64
N GLU A 110 14.08 -0.36 12.97
CA GLU A 110 14.11 0.17 14.33
C GLU A 110 12.99 1.18 14.54
N VAL A 111 12.34 1.11 15.69
CA VAL A 111 11.26 2.04 16.06
C VAL A 111 11.77 3.48 16.11
N GLY A 112 11.00 4.42 15.55
CA GLY A 112 11.32 5.85 15.50
C GLY A 112 12.34 6.22 14.42
N ARG A 113 12.84 5.24 13.63
CA ARG A 113 13.78 5.49 12.55
C ARG A 113 13.05 5.66 11.22
N THR A 114 13.52 6.63 10.45
CA THR A 114 13.02 6.92 9.10
C THR A 114 13.86 6.20 8.06
N TYR A 115 13.20 5.55 7.12
CA TYR A 115 13.82 4.80 6.02
C TYR A 115 13.44 5.42 4.69
N THR A 116 14.44 5.64 3.84
CA THR A 116 14.27 6.14 2.47
C THR A 116 14.71 5.07 1.49
N VAL A 117 13.82 4.64 0.62
CA VAL A 117 14.12 3.71 -0.48
C VAL A 117 14.27 4.49 -1.76
N HIS A 118 15.35 4.20 -2.48
CA HIS A 118 15.58 4.71 -3.82
C HIS A 118 15.71 3.54 -4.79
N ALA A 119 14.89 3.52 -5.83
CA ALA A 119 14.91 2.49 -6.85
C ALA A 119 15.11 3.10 -8.24
N LYS A 120 15.93 2.44 -9.06
CA LYS A 120 16.21 2.82 -10.44
C LYS A 120 16.14 1.60 -11.35
N TYR A 121 15.43 1.75 -12.47
CA TYR A 121 15.35 0.74 -13.51
C TYR A 121 15.23 1.42 -14.88
N LYS A 122 16.18 1.16 -15.78
CA LYS A 122 16.31 1.88 -17.05
C LYS A 122 16.32 3.41 -16.82
N GLU A 123 15.42 4.14 -17.46
CA GLU A 123 15.22 5.58 -17.31
C GLU A 123 14.37 5.96 -16.08
N PHE A 124 13.68 5.00 -15.47
CA PHE A 124 12.80 5.26 -14.33
C PHE A 124 13.57 5.34 -13.02
N SER A 125 13.16 6.28 -12.19
CA SER A 125 13.65 6.45 -10.82
C SER A 125 12.50 6.80 -9.90
N VAL A 126 12.43 6.15 -8.76
CA VAL A 126 11.42 6.41 -7.74
C VAL A 126 12.06 6.41 -6.37
N THR A 127 11.56 7.29 -5.50
CA THR A 127 11.99 7.40 -4.10
C THR A 127 10.75 7.41 -3.22
N SER A 128 10.81 6.70 -2.11
CA SER A 128 9.77 6.68 -1.09
C SER A 128 10.41 6.69 0.29
N GLN A 129 9.68 7.23 1.25
CA GLN A 129 10.13 7.34 2.64
C GLN A 129 9.03 6.86 3.58
N THR A 130 9.45 6.20 4.65
CA THR A 130 8.57 5.76 5.74
C THR A 130 9.30 5.85 7.07
N GLU A 131 8.54 6.01 8.14
CA GLU A 131 9.04 5.95 9.51
C GLU A 131 8.36 4.77 10.23
N ILE A 132 9.13 4.04 11.04
CA ILE A 132 8.54 3.02 11.92
C ILE A 132 8.01 3.73 13.17
N PRO A 133 6.70 3.79 13.36
CA PRO A 133 6.12 4.50 14.51
C PRO A 133 6.45 3.79 15.81
N SER A 134 6.27 4.49 16.93
CA SER A 134 6.36 3.91 18.27
C SER A 134 5.37 2.75 18.43
N ILE A 135 5.79 1.70 19.14
CA ILE A 135 4.92 0.54 19.38
C ILE A 135 3.89 0.91 20.44
N ALA A 136 2.62 0.86 20.04
CA ALA A 136 1.53 0.93 21.00
C ALA A 136 1.51 -0.34 21.87
N THR A 137 1.38 -0.16 23.17
CA THR A 137 1.30 -1.27 24.13
C THR A 137 -0.08 -1.31 24.80
N PHE A 138 -0.47 -2.47 25.26
CA PHE A 138 -1.69 -2.61 26.05
C PHE A 138 -1.34 -2.96 27.50
N ASP A 139 -1.89 -2.17 28.42
CA ASP A 139 -1.90 -2.48 29.85
C ASP A 139 -3.31 -2.91 30.27
N SER A 140 -3.36 -3.76 31.27
CA SER A 140 -4.61 -4.11 31.96
C SER A 140 -5.72 -4.64 31.05
N ILE A 141 -5.37 -5.54 30.13
CA ILE A 141 -6.37 -6.20 29.28
C ILE A 141 -7.29 -7.04 30.18
N ARG A 142 -8.59 -6.72 30.15
CA ARG A 142 -9.63 -7.48 30.82
C ARG A 142 -10.62 -8.03 29.81
N VAL A 143 -10.89 -9.30 29.91
CA VAL A 143 -11.95 -9.96 29.14
C VAL A 143 -13.08 -10.29 30.12
N THR A 144 -14.28 -9.82 29.82
CA THR A 144 -15.49 -10.13 30.60
C THR A 144 -16.52 -10.77 29.70
N GLU A 145 -17.20 -11.78 30.22
CA GLU A 145 -18.33 -12.39 29.52
C GLU A 145 -19.64 -11.98 30.22
N GLN A 146 -20.56 -11.43 29.44
CA GLN A 146 -21.87 -11.05 29.91
C GLN A 146 -22.92 -11.43 28.85
N ASN A 147 -23.94 -12.20 29.24
CA ASN A 147 -25.00 -12.70 28.35
C ASN A 147 -24.45 -13.41 27.09
N SER A 148 -23.47 -14.28 27.24
CA SER A 148 -22.78 -15.00 26.15
C SER A 148 -22.08 -14.09 25.14
N LYS A 149 -21.85 -12.83 25.49
CA LYS A 149 -21.05 -11.89 24.72
C LYS A 149 -19.77 -11.59 25.44
N MET A 150 -18.65 -11.66 24.70
CA MET A 150 -17.36 -11.25 25.22
C MET A 150 -17.19 -9.74 25.08
N ASN A 151 -16.70 -9.11 26.12
CA ASN A 151 -16.29 -7.71 26.07
C ASN A 151 -14.80 -7.67 26.42
N LEU A 152 -14.05 -6.93 25.60
CA LEU A 152 -12.64 -6.69 25.82
C LEU A 152 -12.47 -5.22 26.21
N SER A 153 -11.85 -4.97 27.36
CA SER A 153 -11.44 -3.64 27.76
C SER A 153 -9.96 -3.62 28.10
N GLY A 154 -9.30 -2.53 27.82
CA GLY A 154 -7.88 -2.37 28.10
C GLY A 154 -7.46 -0.91 28.00
N TYR A 155 -6.23 -0.65 28.37
CA TYR A 155 -5.63 0.67 28.24
C TYR A 155 -4.52 0.60 27.21
N ALA A 156 -4.65 1.33 26.12
CA ALA A 156 -3.61 1.45 25.10
C ALA A 156 -2.70 2.63 25.45
N ASN A 157 -1.40 2.39 25.44
CA ASN A 157 -0.37 3.36 25.77
C ASN A 157 0.57 3.60 24.59
N HIS A 158 1.29 4.72 24.63
CA HIS A 158 2.26 5.13 23.59
C HIS A 158 1.62 5.32 22.22
N LEU A 159 0.37 5.77 22.18
CA LEU A 159 -0.31 6.12 20.96
C LEU A 159 0.19 7.47 20.45
N GLU A 160 0.39 7.57 19.15
CA GLU A 160 0.68 8.84 18.48
C GLU A 160 -0.64 9.55 18.16
N ILE A 161 -0.79 10.77 18.70
CA ILE A 161 -2.02 11.56 18.54
C ILE A 161 -2.27 11.83 17.04
N GLY A 162 -3.48 11.57 16.58
CA GLY A 162 -3.88 11.75 15.19
C GLY A 162 -3.63 10.54 14.29
N SER A 163 -2.81 9.57 14.72
CA SER A 163 -2.54 8.37 13.94
C SER A 163 -3.69 7.37 13.98
N PRO A 164 -3.96 6.66 12.87
CA PRO A 164 -4.96 5.62 12.82
C PRO A 164 -4.41 4.30 13.39
N TYR A 165 -5.23 3.61 14.16
CA TYR A 165 -4.93 2.29 14.73
C TYR A 165 -6.03 1.31 14.39
N ILE A 166 -5.65 0.04 14.24
CA ILE A 166 -6.58 -1.07 14.04
C ILE A 166 -6.31 -2.12 15.12
N LEU A 167 -7.32 -2.40 15.90
CA LEU A 167 -7.27 -3.47 16.89
C LEU A 167 -7.63 -4.80 16.24
N MET A 168 -6.74 -5.77 16.39
CA MET A 168 -6.95 -7.12 15.90
C MET A 168 -6.88 -8.10 17.05
N ALA A 169 -7.75 -9.10 17.05
CA ALA A 169 -7.78 -10.18 18.01
C ALA A 169 -7.78 -11.53 17.31
N ARG A 170 -7.31 -12.55 18.01
CA ARG A 170 -7.44 -13.96 17.60
C ARG A 170 -7.72 -14.86 18.80
N LYS A 171 -8.41 -15.94 18.56
CA LYS A 171 -8.47 -17.03 19.55
C LYS A 171 -7.12 -17.74 19.62
N THR A 172 -6.74 -18.21 20.80
CA THR A 172 -5.44 -18.85 21.03
C THR A 172 -5.18 -20.05 20.11
N ASN A 173 -6.24 -20.73 19.67
CA ASN A 173 -6.18 -21.88 18.76
C ASN A 173 -6.21 -21.48 17.25
N GLN A 174 -6.28 -20.20 16.93
CA GLN A 174 -6.29 -19.69 15.54
C GLN A 174 -4.95 -19.05 15.19
N ARG A 175 -4.49 -19.25 13.96
CA ARG A 175 -3.25 -18.64 13.46
C ARG A 175 -3.44 -17.20 12.97
N GLN A 176 -4.63 -16.90 12.46
CA GLN A 176 -4.92 -15.60 11.86
C GLN A 176 -5.58 -14.65 12.84
N TYR A 177 -5.13 -13.41 12.84
CA TYR A 177 -5.79 -12.30 13.50
C TYR A 177 -7.00 -11.83 12.67
N LYS A 178 -8.04 -11.39 13.36
CA LYS A 178 -9.21 -10.73 12.77
C LYS A 178 -9.28 -9.30 13.27
N ILE A 179 -9.72 -8.39 12.40
CA ILE A 179 -10.02 -7.02 12.81
C ILE A 179 -11.26 -7.08 13.71
N CYS A 180 -11.14 -6.49 14.89
CA CYS A 180 -12.27 -6.40 15.82
C CYS A 180 -13.36 -5.48 15.25
N PRO A 181 -14.64 -5.81 15.40
CA PRO A 181 -15.72 -4.90 15.08
C PRO A 181 -15.49 -3.55 15.80
N MET A 182 -15.59 -2.43 15.07
CA MET A 182 -15.26 -1.09 15.59
C MET A 182 -13.83 -0.95 16.15
N GLY A 183 -12.92 -1.84 15.79
CA GLY A 183 -11.52 -1.81 16.24
C GLY A 183 -10.64 -0.78 15.52
N ALA A 184 -11.15 -0.10 14.49
CA ALA A 184 -10.46 1.00 13.84
C ALA A 184 -10.76 2.31 14.57
N PHE A 185 -9.72 3.01 15.02
CA PHE A 185 -9.86 4.29 15.70
C PHE A 185 -8.68 5.21 15.41
N ARG A 186 -8.84 6.49 15.67
CA ARG A 186 -7.76 7.48 15.61
C ARG A 186 -7.42 7.90 17.03
N ALA A 187 -6.15 7.90 17.38
CA ALA A 187 -5.71 8.29 18.72
C ALA A 187 -5.99 9.77 18.98
N THR A 188 -6.66 10.06 20.06
CA THR A 188 -6.93 11.43 20.56
C THR A 188 -6.06 11.80 21.76
N ALA A 189 -5.41 10.81 22.37
CA ALA A 189 -4.47 10.97 23.47
C ALA A 189 -3.38 9.88 23.40
N PRO A 190 -2.22 10.11 24.04
CA PRO A 190 -1.14 9.10 24.07
C PRO A 190 -1.54 7.83 24.84
N ASN A 191 -2.50 7.94 25.73
CA ASN A 191 -3.04 6.81 26.49
C ASN A 191 -4.57 6.85 26.42
N MET A 192 -5.19 5.74 26.03
CA MET A 192 -6.64 5.67 25.82
C MET A 192 -7.22 4.38 26.37
N ALA A 193 -8.36 4.49 27.04
CA ALA A 193 -9.19 3.32 27.34
C ALA A 193 -9.87 2.85 26.04
N ILE A 194 -9.76 1.56 25.77
CA ILE A 194 -10.40 0.91 24.63
C ILE A 194 -11.36 -0.15 25.15
N THR A 195 -12.60 -0.11 24.66
CA THR A 195 -13.61 -1.11 24.97
C THR A 195 -14.23 -1.61 23.66
N ILE A 196 -14.19 -2.91 23.45
CA ILE A 196 -14.77 -3.57 22.29
C ILE A 196 -15.75 -4.63 22.74
N ASN A 197 -16.95 -4.52 22.24
CA ASN A 197 -18.01 -5.49 22.50
C ASN A 197 -17.95 -6.57 21.39
N ASN A 198 -17.92 -7.83 21.79
CA ASN A 198 -17.89 -8.97 20.91
C ASN A 198 -16.71 -8.95 19.89
N PRO A 199 -15.45 -8.98 20.37
CA PRO A 199 -14.26 -8.78 19.53
C PRO A 199 -13.97 -9.93 18.53
N LEU A 200 -14.65 -11.10 18.65
CA LEU A 200 -14.34 -12.32 17.89
C LEU A 200 -15.60 -13.00 17.34
#